data_82b3869b88cae9b6071fbedeb7552ee3
#
_entry.id   82b3869b88cae9b6071fbedeb7552ee3
#
_cell.length_a   1.000
_cell.length_b   1.000
_cell.length_c   1.000
_cell.angle_alpha   90.00
_cell.angle_beta   90.00
_cell.angle_gamma   90.00
#
_symmetry.space_group_name_H-M   'P 1'
#
loop_
_entity.id
_entity.type
_entity.pdbx_description
1 polymer ?
#
loop_
_entity_poly.entity_id
_entity_poly.type
_entity_poly.pdbx_seq_one_letter_code
_entity_poly.pdbx_strand_id
1 'polypeptide(L)'
;SFSMLLAVSFASEQRIASLGGNAGFWEDDDQNIYMFPSTMHNFNIAQIDGNDDMAKASFLFGESTKYGFFMNSNSDELLNIAYGSGSWGLLVGFDTNSAKYTETDADDEEASSLNMKLAFGLSSSFRELGVNLNTHSIDNSEGDDPSSFAFGLNLRREQPIWEFSHMLVSFNFMSN
;
A
#
# COMPACT_ATOMS: atom_id res chain seq x y z
N SER A 1 -15.52 -1.88 -28.41
CA SER A 1 -16.26 -1.57 -27.17
C SER A 1 -15.29 -1.36 -26.01
N PHE A 2 -14.71 -0.17 -25.94
CA PHE A 2 -13.67 0.17 -24.93
C PHE A 2 -14.19 1.15 -23.87
N SER A 3 -15.50 1.39 -23.81
CA SER A 3 -16.06 2.54 -23.10
C SER A 3 -16.65 2.24 -21.74
N MET A 4 -16.51 1.05 -21.16
CA MET A 4 -17.26 0.66 -19.94
C MET A 4 -16.41 0.33 -18.71
N LEU A 5 -15.09 0.46 -18.77
CA LEU A 5 -14.19 0.11 -17.65
C LEU A 5 -13.70 1.31 -16.82
N LEU A 6 -14.02 2.53 -17.19
CA LEU A 6 -13.51 3.74 -16.51
C LEU A 6 -14.33 4.21 -15.31
N ALA A 7 -15.47 3.59 -15.01
CA ALA A 7 -16.40 4.10 -13.99
C ALA A 7 -16.30 3.43 -12.61
N VAL A 8 -15.50 2.37 -12.45
CA VAL A 8 -15.54 1.54 -11.22
C VAL A 8 -14.53 1.99 -10.16
N SER A 9 -13.56 2.80 -10.52
CA SER A 9 -12.37 3.07 -9.71
C SER A 9 -12.55 4.15 -8.63
N PHE A 10 -13.42 5.11 -8.82
CA PHE A 10 -13.67 6.17 -7.82
C PHE A 10 -14.40 5.70 -6.55
N ALA A 11 -14.91 4.50 -6.55
CA ALA A 11 -15.77 3.99 -5.49
C ALA A 11 -15.03 3.27 -4.35
N SER A 12 -13.79 2.80 -4.56
CA SER A 12 -13.19 1.87 -3.59
C SER A 12 -12.76 2.54 -2.29
N GLU A 13 -12.01 3.64 -2.32
CA GLU A 13 -11.60 4.32 -1.08
C GLU A 13 -12.77 4.90 -0.30
N GLN A 14 -13.71 5.55 -0.98
CA GLN A 14 -14.92 6.09 -0.34
C GLN A 14 -15.83 4.96 0.17
N ARG A 15 -15.92 3.86 -0.58
CA ARG A 15 -16.66 2.68 -0.16
C ARG A 15 -16.05 2.06 1.10
N ILE A 16 -14.74 1.83 1.13
CA ILE A 16 -14.04 1.28 2.29
C ILE A 16 -14.16 2.21 3.49
N ALA A 17 -13.99 3.53 3.31
CA ALA A 17 -14.19 4.50 4.39
C ALA A 17 -15.61 4.45 4.96
N SER A 18 -16.65 4.31 4.12
CA SER A 18 -18.04 4.19 4.56
C SER A 18 -18.37 2.86 5.23
N LEU A 19 -17.60 1.82 4.98
CA LEU A 19 -17.77 0.45 5.51
C LEU A 19 -16.89 0.16 6.74
N GLY A 20 -16.29 1.17 7.35
CA GLY A 20 -15.48 1.04 8.57
C GLY A 20 -13.98 1.15 8.36
N GLY A 21 -13.54 1.50 7.15
CA GLY A 21 -12.15 1.89 6.88
C GLY A 21 -11.12 0.75 6.77
N ASN A 22 -11.55 -0.53 6.81
CA ASN A 22 -10.62 -1.66 6.70
C ASN A 22 -10.94 -2.55 5.49
N ALA A 23 -10.13 -2.42 4.44
CA ALA A 23 -10.25 -3.21 3.21
C ALA A 23 -10.10 -4.73 3.45
N GLY A 24 -9.40 -5.13 4.50
CA GLY A 24 -9.16 -6.54 4.83
C GLY A 24 -10.41 -7.39 5.06
N PHE A 25 -11.57 -6.77 5.31
CA PHE A 25 -12.85 -7.48 5.40
C PHE A 25 -13.55 -7.69 4.04
N TRP A 26 -13.06 -7.05 2.97
CA TRP A 26 -13.70 -7.02 1.65
C TRP A 26 -12.78 -7.61 0.60
N GLU A 27 -12.92 -8.90 0.33
CA GLU A 27 -12.01 -9.65 -0.56
C GLU A 27 -11.90 -9.11 -1.97
N ASP A 28 -13.01 -8.64 -2.51
CA ASP A 28 -13.12 -8.10 -3.86
C ASP A 28 -12.67 -6.65 -4.00
N ASP A 29 -12.03 -6.10 -2.97
CA ASP A 29 -11.52 -4.73 -3.00
C ASP A 29 -10.05 -4.69 -3.40
N ASP A 30 -9.71 -3.85 -4.35
CA ASP A 30 -8.35 -3.67 -4.86
C ASP A 30 -7.38 -3.09 -3.82
N GLN A 31 -7.88 -2.42 -2.77
CA GLN A 31 -7.06 -1.95 -1.64
C GLN A 31 -6.47 -3.11 -0.82
N ASN A 32 -7.00 -4.32 -0.98
CA ASN A 32 -6.42 -5.52 -0.37
C ASN A 32 -4.98 -5.79 -0.82
N ILE A 33 -4.57 -5.33 -1.99
CA ILE A 33 -3.22 -5.53 -2.52
C ILE A 33 -2.15 -4.99 -1.56
N TYR A 34 -2.44 -3.92 -0.83
CA TYR A 34 -1.51 -3.34 0.13
C TYR A 34 -1.38 -4.13 1.44
N MET A 35 -2.41 -4.89 1.81
CA MET A 35 -2.43 -5.74 3.01
C MET A 35 -2.08 -7.20 2.69
N PHE A 36 -2.59 -7.68 1.56
CA PHE A 36 -2.43 -9.04 1.04
C PHE A 36 -1.98 -8.99 -0.42
N PRO A 37 -0.70 -8.78 -0.73
CA PRO A 37 -0.21 -8.66 -2.11
C PRO A 37 -0.56 -9.84 -3.03
N SER A 38 -0.83 -11.02 -2.49
CA SER A 38 -1.31 -12.16 -3.26
C SER A 38 -2.64 -11.92 -3.95
N THR A 39 -3.49 -11.01 -3.44
CA THR A 39 -4.81 -10.71 -4.05
C THR A 39 -4.71 -9.97 -5.38
N MET A 40 -3.53 -9.46 -5.76
CA MET A 40 -3.33 -8.80 -7.06
C MET A 40 -3.75 -9.67 -8.25
N HIS A 41 -3.80 -11.01 -8.09
CA HIS A 41 -4.26 -11.90 -9.15
C HIS A 41 -5.71 -11.69 -9.55
N ASN A 42 -6.52 -11.17 -8.64
CA ASN A 42 -7.95 -10.96 -8.86
C ASN A 42 -8.24 -9.71 -9.71
N PHE A 43 -7.22 -8.86 -9.96
CA PHE A 43 -7.43 -7.54 -10.54
C PHE A 43 -6.63 -7.31 -11.81
N ASN A 44 -7.20 -6.48 -12.69
CA ASN A 44 -6.48 -5.71 -13.70
C ASN A 44 -6.92 -4.26 -13.55
N ILE A 45 -5.97 -3.37 -13.32
CA ILE A 45 -6.22 -1.97 -12.98
C ILE A 45 -5.53 -1.09 -14.00
N ALA A 46 -6.25 -0.10 -14.52
CA ALA A 46 -5.69 1.01 -15.27
C ALA A 46 -6.44 2.26 -14.84
N GLN A 47 -5.85 3.02 -13.94
CA GLN A 47 -6.45 4.21 -13.35
C GLN A 47 -5.46 5.34 -13.35
N ILE A 48 -5.93 6.51 -13.73
CA ILE A 48 -5.23 7.77 -13.52
C ILE A 48 -6.26 8.71 -12.91
N ASP A 49 -5.93 9.26 -11.77
CA ASP A 49 -6.73 10.22 -11.04
C ASP A 49 -5.85 11.39 -10.63
N GLY A 50 -6.40 12.59 -10.61
CA GLY A 50 -5.67 13.79 -10.22
C GLY A 50 -6.62 14.92 -9.91
N ASN A 51 -6.45 15.51 -8.76
CA ASN A 51 -7.14 16.71 -8.34
C ASN A 51 -6.15 17.60 -7.60
N ASP A 52 -5.83 18.74 -8.21
CA ASP A 52 -4.89 19.76 -7.72
C ASP A 52 -3.54 19.15 -7.24
N ASP A 53 -3.40 18.90 -5.92
CA ASP A 53 -2.16 18.43 -5.32
C ASP A 53 -2.10 16.90 -5.16
N MET A 54 -3.10 16.15 -5.65
CA MET A 54 -3.19 14.70 -5.52
C MET A 54 -3.18 14.01 -6.87
N ALA A 55 -2.02 13.51 -7.28
CA ALA A 55 -1.91 12.68 -8.48
C ALA A 55 -1.80 11.20 -8.08
N LYS A 56 -2.66 10.38 -8.66
CA LYS A 56 -2.63 8.91 -8.53
C LYS A 56 -2.58 8.25 -9.89
N ALA A 57 -1.74 7.25 -10.03
CA ALA A 57 -1.73 6.39 -11.20
C ALA A 57 -1.56 4.93 -10.75
N SER A 58 -2.44 4.07 -11.20
CA SER A 58 -2.43 2.65 -10.82
C SER A 58 -2.55 1.81 -12.08
N PHE A 59 -1.54 0.99 -12.31
CA PHE A 59 -1.50 0.03 -13.40
C PHE A 59 -1.17 -1.34 -12.84
N LEU A 60 -2.06 -2.31 -13.03
CA LEU A 60 -1.86 -3.70 -12.68
C LEU A 60 -2.36 -4.56 -13.83
N PHE A 61 -1.50 -5.36 -14.41
CA PHE A 61 -1.79 -6.11 -15.62
C PHE A 61 -1.07 -7.46 -15.63
N GLY A 62 -1.52 -8.33 -16.54
CA GLY A 62 -1.01 -9.68 -16.72
C GLY A 62 -2.09 -10.74 -16.47
N GLU A 63 -1.82 -11.97 -16.85
CA GLU A 63 -2.72 -13.09 -16.66
C GLU A 63 -2.28 -13.96 -15.46
N SER A 64 -1.42 -14.94 -15.68
CA SER A 64 -0.87 -15.81 -14.64
C SER A 64 0.24 -15.15 -13.80
N THR A 65 0.90 -14.17 -14.36
CA THR A 65 1.87 -13.32 -13.67
C THR A 65 1.39 -11.88 -13.74
N LYS A 66 1.39 -11.20 -12.61
CA LYS A 66 0.96 -9.81 -12.48
C LYS A 66 2.16 -8.89 -12.28
N TYR A 67 2.09 -7.76 -12.95
CA TYR A 67 3.02 -6.64 -12.83
C TYR A 67 2.21 -5.41 -12.47
N GLY A 68 2.61 -4.73 -11.41
CA GLY A 68 1.94 -3.54 -10.90
C GLY A 68 2.87 -2.36 -10.76
N PHE A 69 2.32 -1.19 -11.00
CA PHE A 69 2.93 0.10 -10.79
C PHE A 69 1.87 1.03 -10.21
N PHE A 70 2.12 1.53 -9.00
CA PHE A 70 1.19 2.41 -8.29
C PHE A 70 1.94 3.66 -7.87
N MET A 71 1.40 4.80 -8.20
CA MET A 71 1.91 6.12 -7.85
C MET A 71 0.84 6.89 -7.10
N ASN A 72 1.18 7.48 -5.96
CA ASN A 72 0.26 8.26 -5.16
C ASN A 72 1.04 9.37 -4.44
N SER A 73 0.85 10.61 -4.87
CA SER A 73 1.54 11.78 -4.30
C SER A 73 1.11 12.13 -2.86
N ASN A 74 0.09 11.46 -2.34
CA ASN A 74 -0.45 11.71 -0.99
C ASN A 74 -0.36 10.47 -0.09
N SER A 75 0.58 9.58 -0.35
CA SER A 75 0.87 8.42 0.51
C SER A 75 2.30 8.46 1.00
N ASP A 76 2.59 7.68 2.05
CA ASP A 76 3.93 7.55 2.62
C ASP A 76 4.93 6.97 1.60
N GLU A 77 4.45 6.26 0.58
CA GLU A 77 5.26 5.78 -0.54
C GLU A 77 4.73 6.35 -1.86
N LEU A 78 5.49 7.27 -2.45
CA LEU A 78 5.17 7.87 -3.75
C LEU A 78 5.03 6.81 -4.84
N LEU A 79 5.89 5.81 -4.84
CA LEU A 79 5.94 4.77 -5.85
C LEU A 79 5.92 3.38 -5.21
N ASN A 80 5.00 2.54 -5.68
CA ASN A 80 4.98 1.11 -5.36
C ASN A 80 5.08 0.28 -6.64
N ILE A 81 5.92 -0.74 -6.61
CA ILE A 81 6.08 -1.74 -7.66
C ILE A 81 5.59 -3.08 -7.13
N ALA A 82 4.74 -3.74 -7.88
CA ALA A 82 4.18 -5.03 -7.51
C ALA A 82 4.51 -6.12 -8.53
N TYR A 83 4.75 -7.31 -8.02
CA TYR A 83 4.96 -8.51 -8.81
C TYR A 83 4.30 -9.70 -8.11
N GLY A 84 3.58 -10.52 -8.86
CA GLY A 84 2.94 -11.70 -8.29
C GLY A 84 2.73 -12.81 -9.31
N SER A 85 2.74 -14.04 -8.83
CA SER A 85 2.50 -15.23 -9.65
C SER A 85 1.86 -16.35 -8.83
N GLY A 86 0.82 -16.98 -9.35
CA GLY A 86 0.10 -18.04 -8.67
C GLY A 86 -0.56 -17.54 -7.38
N SER A 87 -0.15 -18.06 -6.25
CA SER A 87 -0.72 -17.77 -4.94
C SER A 87 0.13 -16.82 -4.08
N TRP A 88 1.08 -16.09 -4.68
CA TRP A 88 1.92 -15.15 -3.94
C TRP A 88 2.04 -13.81 -4.65
N GLY A 89 2.37 -12.79 -3.88
CA GLY A 89 2.62 -11.44 -4.38
C GLY A 89 3.63 -10.69 -3.52
N LEU A 90 4.33 -9.78 -4.15
CA LEU A 90 5.31 -8.89 -3.57
C LEU A 90 4.98 -7.46 -3.98
N LEU A 91 5.08 -6.53 -3.05
CA LEU A 91 4.97 -5.11 -3.28
C LEU A 91 6.15 -4.41 -2.60
N VAL A 92 6.83 -3.57 -3.35
CA VAL A 92 7.95 -2.74 -2.87
C VAL A 92 7.58 -1.29 -3.10
N GLY A 93 7.55 -0.51 -2.04
CA GLY A 93 7.28 0.92 -2.08
C GLY A 93 8.46 1.73 -1.61
N PHE A 94 8.59 2.93 -2.15
CA PHE A 94 9.55 3.91 -1.69
C PHE A 94 9.07 5.34 -1.93
N ASP A 95 9.52 6.23 -1.07
CA ASP A 95 9.39 7.67 -1.22
C ASP A 95 10.64 8.36 -0.68
N THR A 96 11.01 9.45 -1.33
CA THR A 96 12.05 10.34 -0.86
C THR A 96 11.55 11.77 -0.90
N ASN A 97 11.71 12.48 0.18
CA ASN A 97 11.38 13.89 0.24
C ASN A 97 12.58 14.67 0.78
N SER A 98 12.81 15.86 0.25
CA SER A 98 13.81 16.78 0.75
C SER A 98 13.22 18.17 0.91
N ALA A 99 13.46 18.79 2.05
CA ALA A 99 13.03 20.15 2.33
C ALA A 99 14.27 20.99 2.71
N LYS A 100 14.34 22.17 2.14
CA LYS A 100 15.36 23.17 2.48
C LYS A 100 14.65 24.34 3.15
N TYR A 101 15.06 24.64 4.36
CA TYR A 101 14.58 25.79 5.11
C TYR A 101 15.65 26.87 5.11
N THR A 102 15.33 28.01 4.54
CA THR A 102 16.21 29.18 4.54
C THR A 102 15.63 30.21 5.51
N GLU A 103 16.26 30.35 6.67
CA GLU A 103 15.97 31.47 7.57
C GLU A 103 16.83 32.68 7.19
N THR A 104 16.27 33.89 7.35
CA THR A 104 16.84 35.14 6.81
C THR A 104 18.21 35.52 7.43
N ASP A 105 18.61 34.89 8.52
CA ASP A 105 19.88 35.20 9.27
C ASP A 105 20.56 33.92 9.85
N ALA A 106 20.19 32.71 9.41
CA ALA A 106 20.79 31.44 9.84
C ALA A 106 21.32 30.63 8.64
N ASP A 107 22.18 29.68 8.92
CA ASP A 107 22.63 28.71 7.91
C ASP A 107 21.43 27.91 7.36
N ASP A 108 21.46 27.64 6.05
CA ASP A 108 20.41 26.86 5.38
C ASP A 108 20.30 25.47 6.03
N GLU A 109 19.14 25.12 6.57
CA GLU A 109 18.86 23.80 7.10
C GLU A 109 18.28 22.90 6.00
N GLU A 110 18.87 21.75 5.82
CA GLU A 110 18.40 20.72 4.88
C GLU A 110 17.94 19.48 5.66
N ALA A 111 16.74 19.01 5.36
CA ALA A 111 16.25 17.75 5.85
C ALA A 111 15.81 16.85 4.68
N SER A 112 16.19 15.59 4.72
CA SER A 112 15.72 14.59 3.78
C SER A 112 15.07 13.41 4.50
N SER A 113 14.07 12.81 3.88
CA SER A 113 13.42 11.61 4.40
C SER A 113 13.40 10.51 3.36
N LEU A 114 13.50 9.27 3.82
CA LEU A 114 13.36 8.06 3.03
C LEU A 114 12.33 7.14 3.69
N ASN A 115 11.28 6.83 2.95
CA ASN A 115 10.31 5.79 3.30
C ASN A 115 10.50 4.58 2.40
N MET A 116 10.56 3.40 2.99
CA MET A 116 10.60 2.13 2.27
C MET A 116 9.56 1.17 2.82
N LYS A 117 8.90 0.46 1.92
CA LYS A 117 7.93 -0.57 2.22
C LYS A 117 8.25 -1.85 1.48
N LEU A 118 8.13 -2.95 2.17
CA LEU A 118 8.15 -4.29 1.60
C LEU A 118 6.91 -5.03 2.10
N ALA A 119 6.05 -5.46 1.20
CA ALA A 119 4.91 -6.29 1.54
C ALA A 119 4.95 -7.60 0.75
N PHE A 120 4.71 -8.70 1.43
CA PHE A 120 4.65 -10.03 0.84
C PHE A 120 3.35 -10.71 1.22
N GLY A 121 2.69 -11.35 0.27
CA GLY A 121 1.44 -12.05 0.46
C GLY A 121 1.46 -13.48 -0.05
N LEU A 122 0.78 -14.35 0.67
CA LEU A 122 0.47 -15.73 0.26
C LEU A 122 -1.03 -15.95 0.34
N SER A 123 -1.60 -16.63 -0.65
CA SER A 123 -2.99 -17.06 -0.63
C SER A 123 -3.12 -18.56 -0.85
N SER A 124 -4.15 -19.13 -0.26
CA SER A 124 -4.59 -20.50 -0.47
C SER A 124 -6.11 -20.53 -0.49
N SER A 125 -6.71 -21.67 -0.85
CA SER A 125 -8.16 -21.81 -1.02
C SER A 125 -9.02 -21.44 0.20
N PHE A 126 -8.44 -21.15 1.35
CA PHE A 126 -9.19 -20.86 2.58
C PHE A 126 -8.54 -19.79 3.48
N ARG A 127 -7.41 -19.23 3.09
CA ARG A 127 -6.70 -18.23 3.89
C ARG A 127 -5.74 -17.38 3.08
N GLU A 128 -5.52 -16.19 3.55
CA GLU A 128 -4.51 -15.24 3.05
C GLU A 128 -3.62 -14.79 4.19
N LEU A 129 -2.35 -14.67 3.90
CA LEU A 129 -1.32 -14.17 4.80
C LEU A 129 -0.65 -12.97 4.14
N GLY A 130 -0.52 -11.88 4.88
CA GLY A 130 0.21 -10.70 4.47
C GLY A 130 1.26 -10.34 5.53
N VAL A 131 2.47 -10.04 5.08
CA VAL A 131 3.58 -9.53 5.91
C VAL A 131 3.99 -8.18 5.35
N ASN A 132 4.08 -7.17 6.19
CA ASN A 132 4.48 -5.82 5.81
C ASN A 132 5.65 -5.37 6.67
N LEU A 133 6.65 -4.78 6.04
CA LEU A 133 7.81 -4.14 6.66
C LEU A 133 7.86 -2.70 6.15
N ASN A 134 7.89 -1.74 7.05
CA ASN A 134 8.05 -0.33 6.71
C ASN A 134 9.24 0.23 7.48
N THR A 135 10.03 1.04 6.82
CA THR A 135 11.10 1.83 7.44
C THR A 135 10.94 3.28 7.04
N HIS A 136 11.17 4.15 7.99
CA HIS A 136 11.23 5.59 7.77
C HIS A 136 12.50 6.12 8.42
N SER A 137 13.26 6.90 7.70
CA SER A 137 14.45 7.60 8.19
C SER A 137 14.42 9.05 7.79
N ILE A 138 14.87 9.92 8.69
CA ILE A 138 15.06 11.34 8.43
C ILE A 138 16.54 11.63 8.66
N ASP A 139 17.13 12.34 7.73
CA ASP A 139 18.50 12.87 7.83
C ASP A 139 18.40 14.40 7.95
N ASN A 140 18.89 14.95 9.06
CA ASN A 140 18.86 16.36 9.36
C ASN A 140 20.28 16.92 9.42
N SER A 141 20.50 18.11 8.88
CA SER A 141 21.80 18.79 8.94
C SER A 141 22.29 19.09 10.36
N GLU A 142 21.40 19.06 11.37
CA GLU A 142 21.73 19.26 12.78
C GLU A 142 22.13 17.99 13.55
N GLY A 143 22.07 16.80 12.92
CA GLY A 143 22.64 15.55 13.45
C GLY A 143 21.72 14.69 14.31
N ASP A 144 20.43 15.01 14.43
CA ASP A 144 19.43 14.10 14.99
C ASP A 144 18.71 13.38 13.83
N ASP A 145 19.09 12.12 13.58
CA ASP A 145 18.58 11.29 12.48
C ASP A 145 17.57 10.24 13.00
N PRO A 146 16.32 10.64 13.25
CA PRO A 146 15.32 9.71 13.76
C PRO A 146 14.99 8.66 12.69
N SER A 147 14.91 7.42 13.12
CA SER A 147 14.49 6.32 12.28
C SER A 147 13.42 5.50 12.97
N SER A 148 12.45 5.02 12.21
CA SER A 148 11.42 4.12 12.70
C SER A 148 11.30 2.87 11.83
N PHE A 149 10.87 1.80 12.47
CA PHE A 149 10.62 0.52 11.83
C PHE A 149 9.25 0.01 12.26
N ALA A 150 8.44 -0.43 11.29
CA ALA A 150 7.16 -1.08 11.57
C ALA A 150 7.09 -2.44 10.87
N PHE A 151 6.54 -3.41 11.60
CA PHE A 151 6.25 -4.75 11.13
C PHE A 151 4.76 -5.04 11.28
N GLY A 152 4.13 -5.54 10.23
CA GLY A 152 2.74 -5.96 10.21
C GLY A 152 2.58 -7.40 9.76
N LEU A 153 1.74 -8.15 10.45
CA LEU A 153 1.32 -9.49 10.08
C LEU A 153 -0.20 -9.53 10.03
N ASN A 154 -0.75 -9.92 8.88
CA ASN A 154 -2.18 -10.01 8.64
C ASN A 154 -2.54 -11.42 8.23
N LEU A 155 -3.58 -11.96 8.81
CA LEU A 155 -4.17 -13.25 8.46
C LEU A 155 -5.67 -13.08 8.24
N ARG A 156 -6.14 -13.42 7.04
CA ARG A 156 -7.56 -13.52 6.73
C ARG A 156 -7.93 -14.97 6.46
N ARG A 157 -9.06 -15.39 6.98
CA ARG A 157 -9.63 -16.71 6.76
C ARG A 157 -11.11 -16.58 6.43
N GLU A 158 -11.52 -17.23 5.37
CA GLU A 158 -12.88 -17.20 4.83
C GLU A 158 -13.73 -18.39 5.27
N GLN A 159 -13.16 -19.36 5.95
CA GLN A 159 -13.93 -20.50 6.45
C GLN A 159 -14.70 -20.15 7.72
N PRO A 160 -15.95 -20.62 7.82
CA PRO A 160 -16.74 -20.39 9.02
C PRO A 160 -16.04 -20.91 10.28
N ILE A 161 -15.97 -20.05 11.29
CA ILE A 161 -15.55 -20.38 12.64
C ILE A 161 -16.73 -20.05 13.54
N TRP A 162 -17.40 -21.08 13.98
CA TRP A 162 -18.62 -20.91 14.78
C TRP A 162 -19.74 -20.21 13.95
N GLU A 163 -20.17 -19.04 14.42
CA GLU A 163 -21.17 -18.19 13.77
C GLU A 163 -20.56 -17.14 12.84
N PHE A 164 -19.22 -17.06 12.80
CA PHE A 164 -18.48 -16.08 11.98
C PHE A 164 -18.10 -16.68 10.65
N SER A 165 -18.47 -16.03 9.57
CA SER A 165 -18.11 -16.45 8.19
C SER A 165 -16.69 -16.09 7.81
N HIS A 166 -16.14 -15.03 8.43
CA HIS A 166 -14.81 -14.47 8.13
C HIS A 166 -14.06 -14.13 9.40
N MET A 167 -12.76 -14.25 9.36
CA MET A 167 -11.87 -13.83 10.43
C MET A 167 -10.70 -13.04 9.84
N LEU A 168 -10.46 -11.86 10.38
CA LEU A 168 -9.26 -11.07 10.13
C LEU A 168 -8.49 -10.90 11.44
N VAL A 169 -7.22 -11.25 11.44
CA VAL A 169 -6.30 -11.01 12.56
C VAL A 169 -5.14 -10.16 12.05
N SER A 170 -4.89 -9.05 12.72
CA SER A 170 -3.79 -8.16 12.41
C SER A 170 -2.93 -7.96 13.65
N PHE A 171 -1.63 -8.08 13.49
CA PHE A 171 -0.62 -7.77 14.48
C PHE A 171 0.31 -6.71 13.92
N ASN A 172 0.51 -5.62 14.64
CA ASN A 172 1.41 -4.55 14.24
C ASN A 172 2.38 -4.24 15.38
N PHE A 173 3.64 -4.08 15.03
CA PHE A 173 4.72 -3.66 15.91
C PHE A 173 5.40 -2.44 15.30
N MET A 174 5.72 -1.45 16.13
CA MET A 174 6.46 -0.26 15.73
C MET A 174 7.56 0.01 16.76
N SER A 175 8.71 0.40 16.28
CA SER A 175 9.85 0.88 17.07
C SER A 175 10.31 2.22 16.50
N ASN A 176 10.52 3.18 17.36
CA ASN A 176 11.07 4.50 17.08
C ASN A 176 12.45 4.59 17.70
#